data_630ff7d40a65e2cf1947cbe0f70541eb
#
_entry.id   630ff7d40a65e2cf1947cbe0f70541eb
#
_cell.length_a   1.000
_cell.length_b   1.000
_cell.length_c   1.000
_cell.angle_alpha   90.00
_cell.angle_beta   90.00
_cell.angle_gamma   90.00
#
_symmetry.space_group_name_H-M   'P 1'
#
loop_
_entity.id
_entity.type
_entity.pdbx_description
1 polymer ?
#
loop_
_entity_poly.entity_id
_entity_poly.type
_entity_poly.pdbx_seq_one_letter_code
_entity_poly.pdbx_strand_id
1 'polypeptide(L)'
;MIEITSLTKTMGGKNIIHDFSFNAQPQECLGLFGNDGAGKTTIIKMISGSTTPSSGHIKIFGNDIALNAFQAKKVTGYQPERLLSHGAMSVKAFLGFIAEIRGFRGAEKRKMIDRAVARLELWRILKSPVETLTDGLKRKVAIAQAILHDPSLLLLDEPTEGLNADQKHKVRMLIKSLSDEMTVIVASRAPEELTGICTRALVIADGRLVADTSVPELQRSSRHHQAVTLAADTPLDLLALAVLPGVAGIEEDRETPGTVTVLALPGQIIYPHINALVTQRRWKLNALSLEAGRLDDVVHHMSQEASI
;
A
#
# COMPACT_ATOMS: atom_id res chain seq x y z
N MET A 1 -10.43 12.02 12.92
CA MET A 1 -9.64 10.93 13.49
C MET A 1 -10.42 9.62 13.31
N ILE A 2 -9.74 8.55 13.02
CA ILE A 2 -10.29 7.19 12.98
C ILE A 2 -9.73 6.48 14.19
N GLU A 3 -10.58 5.80 14.95
CA GLU A 3 -10.21 5.09 16.17
C GLU A 3 -10.68 3.65 16.08
N ILE A 4 -9.77 2.72 16.24
CA ILE A 4 -10.03 1.28 16.26
C ILE A 4 -9.50 0.73 17.57
N THR A 5 -10.39 0.09 18.34
CA THR A 5 -10.05 -0.38 19.68
C THR A 5 -10.44 -1.84 19.83
N SER A 6 -9.46 -2.68 20.17
CA SER A 6 -9.60 -4.11 20.51
C SER A 6 -10.43 -4.91 19.51
N LEU A 7 -10.20 -4.64 18.21
CA LEU A 7 -10.98 -5.23 17.13
C LEU A 7 -10.66 -6.72 16.99
N THR A 8 -11.69 -7.54 17.08
CA THR A 8 -11.58 -9.00 16.93
C THR A 8 -12.58 -9.49 15.89
N LYS A 9 -12.18 -10.47 15.09
CA LYS A 9 -13.04 -11.13 14.13
C LYS A 9 -12.87 -12.64 14.17
N THR A 10 -13.96 -13.32 14.44
CA THR A 10 -14.08 -14.79 14.39
C THR A 10 -14.88 -15.19 13.16
N MET A 11 -14.40 -16.16 12.39
CA MET A 11 -15.09 -16.76 11.24
C MET A 11 -14.91 -18.28 11.30
N GLY A 12 -16.00 -19.02 11.20
CA GLY A 12 -15.96 -20.49 11.24
C GLY A 12 -15.32 -21.07 12.52
N GLY A 13 -15.46 -20.39 13.65
CA GLY A 13 -14.85 -20.79 14.93
C GLY A 13 -13.38 -20.45 15.09
N LYS A 14 -12.73 -19.89 14.06
CA LYS A 14 -11.33 -19.45 14.10
C LYS A 14 -11.27 -17.92 14.20
N ASN A 15 -10.43 -17.41 15.09
CA ASN A 15 -10.12 -15.98 15.12
C ASN A 15 -9.23 -15.63 13.94
N ILE A 16 -9.68 -14.64 13.15
CA ILE A 16 -8.94 -14.12 11.99
C ILE A 16 -8.23 -12.81 12.35
N ILE A 17 -8.83 -12.02 13.27
CA ILE A 17 -8.25 -10.80 13.80
C ILE A 17 -8.31 -10.88 15.32
N HIS A 18 -7.21 -10.49 15.97
CA HIS A 18 -6.98 -10.61 17.40
C HIS A 18 -6.60 -9.26 18.01
N ASP A 19 -7.51 -8.64 18.77
CA ASP A 19 -7.25 -7.43 19.57
C ASP A 19 -6.50 -6.33 18.82
N PHE A 20 -6.94 -6.04 17.59
CA PHE A 20 -6.27 -5.12 16.70
C PHE A 20 -6.70 -3.67 17.02
N SER A 21 -5.75 -2.83 17.38
CA SER A 21 -6.00 -1.44 17.79
C SER A 21 -5.06 -0.49 17.10
N PHE A 22 -5.57 0.61 16.53
CA PHE A 22 -4.79 1.75 16.05
C PHE A 22 -5.66 2.98 15.91
N ASN A 23 -5.02 4.11 15.68
CA ASN A 23 -5.72 5.34 15.29
C ASN A 23 -5.12 5.92 13.99
N ALA A 24 -5.90 6.70 13.27
CA ALA A 24 -5.42 7.46 12.12
C ALA A 24 -5.86 8.92 12.23
N GLN A 25 -4.94 9.82 11.91
CA GLN A 25 -5.19 11.26 11.91
C GLN A 25 -5.85 11.70 10.59
N PRO A 26 -6.54 12.84 10.58
CA PRO A 26 -6.98 13.46 9.33
C PRO A 26 -5.82 13.69 8.37
N GLN A 27 -6.03 13.42 7.07
CA GLN A 27 -5.04 13.59 6.00
C GLN A 27 -3.75 12.76 6.19
N GLU A 28 -3.85 11.64 6.91
CA GLU A 28 -2.77 10.67 7.03
C GLU A 28 -2.90 9.59 5.95
N CYS A 29 -1.77 9.19 5.35
CA CYS A 29 -1.70 8.02 4.48
C CYS A 29 -1.04 6.86 5.23
N LEU A 30 -1.84 5.85 5.56
CA LEU A 30 -1.44 4.65 6.30
C LEU A 30 -1.32 3.45 5.36
N GLY A 31 -0.18 2.77 5.41
CA GLY A 31 -0.02 1.44 4.81
C GLY A 31 -0.37 0.34 5.80
N LEU A 32 -1.29 -0.56 5.45
CA LEU A 32 -1.58 -1.79 6.18
C LEU A 32 -0.89 -2.95 5.45
N PHE A 33 0.26 -3.40 5.97
CA PHE A 33 1.15 -4.35 5.33
C PHE A 33 1.10 -5.72 6.00
N GLY A 34 1.36 -6.76 5.24
CA GLY A 34 1.41 -8.13 5.74
C GLY A 34 1.25 -9.15 4.62
N ASN A 35 1.60 -10.40 4.88
CA ASN A 35 1.51 -11.50 3.93
C ASN A 35 0.05 -11.82 3.55
N ASP A 36 -0.11 -12.70 2.55
CA ASP A 36 -1.43 -13.22 2.20
C ASP A 36 -2.04 -13.97 3.40
N GLY A 37 -3.32 -13.72 3.64
CA GLY A 37 -4.01 -14.31 4.79
C GLY A 37 -3.79 -13.61 6.14
N ALA A 38 -2.92 -12.60 6.25
CA ALA A 38 -2.66 -11.88 7.51
C ALA A 38 -3.89 -11.16 8.09
N GLY A 39 -4.97 -10.96 7.30
CA GLY A 39 -6.21 -10.33 7.76
C GLY A 39 -6.46 -8.92 7.24
N LYS A 40 -5.60 -8.36 6.38
CA LYS A 40 -5.71 -6.99 5.82
C LYS A 40 -7.09 -6.67 5.26
N THR A 41 -7.55 -7.48 4.28
CA THR A 41 -8.89 -7.34 3.67
C THR A 41 -10.01 -7.41 4.70
N THR A 42 -9.87 -8.26 5.72
CA THR A 42 -10.88 -8.39 6.79
C THR A 42 -10.97 -7.11 7.61
N ILE A 43 -9.83 -6.50 7.97
CA ILE A 43 -9.78 -5.21 8.67
C ILE A 43 -10.41 -4.11 7.81
N ILE A 44 -10.00 -3.98 6.55
CA ILE A 44 -10.58 -3.00 5.62
C ILE A 44 -12.11 -3.17 5.50
N LYS A 45 -12.59 -4.41 5.37
CA LYS A 45 -14.04 -4.69 5.32
C LYS A 45 -14.77 -4.33 6.63
N MET A 46 -14.13 -4.50 7.77
CA MET A 46 -14.74 -4.07 9.05
C MET A 46 -14.80 -2.55 9.16
N ILE A 47 -13.71 -1.84 8.77
CA ILE A 47 -13.70 -0.36 8.77
C ILE A 47 -14.71 0.21 7.77
N SER A 48 -14.87 -0.41 6.59
CA SER A 48 -15.88 0.02 5.60
C SER A 48 -17.33 -0.29 6.01
N GLY A 49 -17.53 -1.05 7.09
CA GLY A 49 -18.85 -1.54 7.51
C GLY A 49 -19.46 -2.58 6.56
N SER A 50 -18.61 -3.24 5.74
CA SER A 50 -19.04 -4.36 4.89
C SER A 50 -19.10 -5.68 5.66
N THR A 51 -18.40 -5.75 6.82
CA THR A 51 -18.39 -6.88 7.72
C THR A 51 -18.43 -6.37 9.16
N THR A 52 -19.26 -6.97 10.02
CA THR A 52 -19.33 -6.61 11.44
C THR A 52 -18.20 -7.27 12.22
N PRO A 53 -17.48 -6.58 13.11
CA PRO A 53 -16.54 -7.18 14.03
C PRO A 53 -17.26 -8.14 14.99
N SER A 54 -16.54 -9.11 15.56
CA SER A 54 -17.05 -9.99 16.62
C SER A 54 -16.99 -9.29 17.98
N SER A 55 -15.99 -8.45 18.20
CA SER A 55 -15.87 -7.54 19.37
C SER A 55 -14.97 -6.36 19.02
N GLY A 56 -14.91 -5.36 19.92
CA GLY A 56 -14.19 -4.12 19.72
C GLY A 56 -15.04 -3.04 19.06
N HIS A 57 -14.44 -1.86 18.87
CA HIS A 57 -15.12 -0.66 18.39
C HIS A 57 -14.38 0.01 17.25
N ILE A 58 -15.14 0.57 16.31
CA ILE A 58 -14.63 1.37 15.19
C ILE A 58 -15.37 2.70 15.20
N LYS A 59 -14.63 3.81 15.36
CA LYS A 59 -15.17 5.15 15.24
C LYS A 59 -14.52 5.86 14.05
N ILE A 60 -15.34 6.43 13.17
CA ILE A 60 -14.92 7.16 11.98
C ILE A 60 -15.41 8.60 12.13
N PHE A 61 -14.50 9.55 12.33
CA PHE A 61 -14.79 10.95 12.61
C PHE A 61 -15.89 11.13 13.66
N GLY A 62 -15.73 10.43 14.79
CA GLY A 62 -16.68 10.47 15.92
C GLY A 62 -17.93 9.59 15.77
N ASN A 63 -18.17 8.99 14.62
CA ASN A 63 -19.31 8.11 14.39
C ASN A 63 -18.90 6.65 14.65
N ASP A 64 -19.50 6.03 15.67
CA ASP A 64 -19.36 4.59 15.90
C ASP A 64 -20.11 3.83 14.80
N ILE A 65 -19.39 2.93 14.10
CA ILE A 65 -19.94 2.23 12.94
C ILE A 65 -21.07 1.26 13.32
N ALA A 66 -21.08 0.75 14.55
CA ALA A 66 -22.11 -0.15 15.04
C ALA A 66 -23.41 0.60 15.33
N LEU A 67 -23.33 1.85 15.80
CA LEU A 67 -24.47 2.68 16.18
C LEU A 67 -24.95 3.59 15.04
N ASN A 68 -24.02 4.13 14.25
CA ASN A 68 -24.24 5.14 13.23
C ASN A 68 -23.65 4.72 11.86
N ALA A 69 -23.89 3.48 11.43
CA ALA A 69 -23.33 2.92 10.18
C ALA A 69 -23.57 3.80 8.95
N PHE A 70 -24.73 4.45 8.86
CA PHE A 70 -25.05 5.32 7.73
C PHE A 70 -24.15 6.56 7.66
N GLN A 71 -23.91 7.22 8.81
CA GLN A 71 -23.05 8.40 8.87
C GLN A 71 -21.59 8.03 8.62
N ALA A 72 -21.11 6.92 9.19
CA ALA A 72 -19.78 6.41 8.94
C ALA A 72 -19.56 6.10 7.44
N LYS A 73 -20.55 5.45 6.80
CA LYS A 73 -20.49 5.14 5.35
C LYS A 73 -20.58 6.37 4.45
N LYS A 74 -21.23 7.45 4.89
CA LYS A 74 -21.26 8.72 4.13
C LYS A 74 -19.88 9.35 3.96
N VAL A 75 -19.01 9.21 4.95
CA VAL A 75 -17.67 9.79 4.94
C VAL A 75 -16.58 8.80 4.52
N THR A 76 -16.96 7.55 4.18
CA THR A 76 -16.03 6.48 3.83
C THR A 76 -16.19 6.04 2.38
N GLY A 77 -15.10 6.12 1.62
CA GLY A 77 -14.95 5.47 0.31
C GLY A 77 -14.24 4.14 0.45
N TYR A 78 -14.67 3.13 -0.27
CA TYR A 78 -14.03 1.82 -0.28
C TYR A 78 -13.83 1.29 -1.70
N GLN A 79 -12.59 0.96 -2.02
CA GLN A 79 -12.21 0.26 -3.23
C GLN A 79 -11.81 -1.16 -2.82
N PRO A 80 -12.61 -2.18 -3.18
CA PRO A 80 -12.27 -3.58 -2.91
C PRO A 80 -11.17 -4.08 -3.84
N GLU A 81 -10.46 -5.12 -3.42
CA GLU A 81 -9.43 -5.80 -4.24
C GLU A 81 -9.98 -6.17 -5.63
N ARG A 82 -11.18 -6.74 -5.69
CA ARG A 82 -11.84 -7.07 -6.96
C ARG A 82 -13.01 -6.14 -7.21
N LEU A 83 -12.98 -5.46 -8.36
CA LEU A 83 -14.15 -4.72 -8.82
C LEU A 83 -15.24 -5.74 -9.18
N LEU A 84 -16.41 -5.60 -8.55
CA LEU A 84 -17.57 -6.41 -8.92
C LEU A 84 -17.89 -6.16 -10.40
N SER A 85 -17.93 -7.22 -11.20
CA SER A 85 -18.35 -7.15 -12.59
C SER A 85 -19.84 -6.84 -12.63
N HIS A 86 -20.20 -5.69 -13.22
CA HIS A 86 -21.59 -5.29 -13.44
C HIS A 86 -22.01 -5.54 -14.89
N GLY A 87 -21.47 -6.60 -15.52
CA GLY A 87 -21.78 -7.00 -16.88
C GLY A 87 -21.40 -5.95 -17.92
N ALA A 88 -22.20 -5.82 -18.97
CA ALA A 88 -22.00 -4.89 -20.08
C ALA A 88 -22.26 -3.40 -19.74
N MET A 89 -22.34 -3.04 -18.45
CA MET A 89 -22.60 -1.66 -18.03
C MET A 89 -21.43 -0.74 -18.40
N SER A 90 -21.73 0.39 -19.07
CA SER A 90 -20.71 1.39 -19.37
C SER A 90 -20.19 2.06 -18.10
N VAL A 91 -18.96 2.60 -18.12
CA VAL A 91 -18.38 3.35 -16.99
C VAL A 91 -19.32 4.45 -16.51
N LYS A 92 -19.93 5.22 -17.43
CA LYS A 92 -20.90 6.28 -17.09
C LYS A 92 -22.12 5.72 -16.38
N ALA A 93 -22.68 4.62 -16.90
CA ALA A 93 -23.86 3.98 -16.30
C ALA A 93 -23.53 3.41 -14.92
N PHE A 94 -22.36 2.79 -14.76
CA PHE A 94 -21.87 2.25 -13.49
C PHE A 94 -21.71 3.37 -12.43
N LEU A 95 -20.98 4.45 -12.74
CA LEU A 95 -20.85 5.59 -11.83
C LEU A 95 -22.20 6.24 -11.52
N GLY A 96 -23.08 6.31 -12.52
CA GLY A 96 -24.45 6.77 -12.35
C GLY A 96 -25.28 5.93 -11.39
N PHE A 97 -25.15 4.61 -11.48
CA PHE A 97 -25.80 3.66 -10.58
C PHE A 97 -25.28 3.79 -9.13
N ILE A 98 -23.97 3.87 -8.95
CA ILE A 98 -23.36 4.09 -7.63
C ILE A 98 -23.83 5.42 -7.02
N ALA A 99 -23.87 6.51 -7.81
CA ALA A 99 -24.36 7.79 -7.33
C ALA A 99 -25.83 7.71 -6.86
N GLU A 100 -26.66 6.97 -7.58
CA GLU A 100 -28.06 6.75 -7.21
C GLU A 100 -28.24 5.95 -5.92
N ILE A 101 -27.45 4.88 -5.73
CA ILE A 101 -27.45 4.10 -4.48
C ILE A 101 -27.07 4.99 -3.29
N ARG A 102 -26.12 5.92 -3.50
CA ARG A 102 -25.70 6.88 -2.46
C ARG A 102 -26.68 8.04 -2.24
N GLY A 103 -27.79 8.07 -2.99
CA GLY A 103 -28.88 9.04 -2.83
C GLY A 103 -28.76 10.29 -3.70
N PHE A 104 -27.71 10.44 -4.52
CA PHE A 104 -27.55 11.59 -5.42
C PHE A 104 -28.53 11.53 -6.60
N ARG A 105 -29.13 12.69 -6.95
CA ARG A 105 -30.10 12.81 -8.04
C ARG A 105 -29.84 14.07 -8.86
N GLY A 106 -30.38 14.13 -10.05
CA GLY A 106 -30.43 15.34 -10.90
C GLY A 106 -29.06 15.99 -11.16
N ALA A 107 -28.96 17.27 -10.87
CA ALA A 107 -27.75 18.07 -11.07
C ALA A 107 -26.61 17.67 -10.13
N GLU A 108 -26.92 17.31 -8.89
CA GLU A 108 -25.94 16.86 -7.90
C GLU A 108 -25.26 15.56 -8.34
N LYS A 109 -26.03 14.57 -8.79
CA LYS A 109 -25.50 13.33 -9.37
C LYS A 109 -24.52 13.62 -10.51
N ARG A 110 -24.87 14.51 -11.45
CA ARG A 110 -23.99 14.88 -12.56
C ARG A 110 -22.68 15.49 -12.04
N LYS A 111 -22.78 16.46 -11.13
CA LYS A 111 -21.63 17.14 -10.54
C LYS A 111 -20.66 16.14 -9.87
N MET A 112 -21.18 15.16 -9.11
CA MET A 112 -20.34 14.14 -8.45
C MET A 112 -19.63 13.25 -9.47
N ILE A 113 -20.35 12.79 -10.51
CA ILE A 113 -19.75 11.97 -11.57
C ILE A 113 -18.69 12.77 -12.33
N ASP A 114 -18.98 14.01 -12.75
CA ASP A 114 -18.04 14.83 -13.52
C ASP A 114 -16.75 15.09 -12.72
N ARG A 115 -16.87 15.34 -11.39
CA ARG A 115 -15.72 15.50 -10.52
C ARG A 115 -14.86 14.23 -10.44
N ALA A 116 -15.47 13.06 -10.22
CA ALA A 116 -14.75 11.79 -10.14
C ALA A 116 -14.10 11.44 -11.48
N VAL A 117 -14.80 11.69 -12.59
CA VAL A 117 -14.31 11.48 -13.96
C VAL A 117 -13.12 12.38 -14.26
N ALA A 118 -13.19 13.66 -13.88
CA ALA A 118 -12.09 14.62 -14.06
C ALA A 118 -10.84 14.22 -13.28
N ARG A 119 -11.00 13.88 -11.99
CA ARG A 119 -9.87 13.46 -11.12
C ARG A 119 -9.11 12.24 -11.64
N LEU A 120 -9.82 11.30 -12.28
CA LEU A 120 -9.26 10.04 -12.74
C LEU A 120 -9.03 9.98 -14.25
N GLU A 121 -9.31 11.09 -14.95
CA GLU A 121 -9.14 11.22 -16.41
C GLU A 121 -9.91 10.15 -17.20
N LEU A 122 -11.15 9.86 -16.81
CA LEU A 122 -11.95 8.77 -17.38
C LEU A 122 -12.76 9.18 -18.64
N TRP A 123 -12.61 10.40 -19.13
CA TRP A 123 -13.44 10.96 -20.22
C TRP A 123 -13.50 10.07 -21.46
N ARG A 124 -12.38 9.46 -21.83
CA ARG A 124 -12.25 8.65 -23.05
C ARG A 124 -12.98 7.32 -22.98
N ILE A 125 -13.22 6.81 -21.77
CA ILE A 125 -13.76 5.46 -21.53
C ILE A 125 -15.19 5.47 -20.97
N LEU A 126 -15.82 6.62 -20.84
CA LEU A 126 -17.17 6.74 -20.24
C LEU A 126 -18.24 5.86 -20.93
N LYS A 127 -18.10 5.65 -22.24
CA LYS A 127 -19.03 4.84 -23.04
C LYS A 127 -18.62 3.37 -23.11
N SER A 128 -17.40 3.02 -22.72
CA SER A 128 -16.89 1.65 -22.76
C SER A 128 -17.52 0.79 -21.67
N PRO A 129 -17.86 -0.49 -21.95
CA PRO A 129 -18.27 -1.43 -20.93
C PRO A 129 -17.12 -1.65 -19.93
N VAL A 130 -17.43 -1.70 -18.63
CA VAL A 130 -16.40 -1.87 -17.58
C VAL A 130 -15.61 -3.16 -17.75
N GLU A 131 -16.26 -4.24 -18.17
CA GLU A 131 -15.63 -5.55 -18.37
C GLU A 131 -14.55 -5.57 -19.45
N THR A 132 -14.67 -4.71 -20.48
CA THR A 132 -13.73 -4.63 -21.62
C THR A 132 -12.49 -3.78 -21.34
N LEU A 133 -12.43 -3.13 -20.20
CA LEU A 133 -11.30 -2.28 -19.82
C LEU A 133 -10.07 -3.10 -19.43
N THR A 134 -8.89 -2.52 -19.63
CA THR A 134 -7.65 -3.04 -19.05
C THR A 134 -7.70 -2.96 -17.52
N ASP A 135 -6.90 -3.78 -16.83
CA ASP A 135 -6.93 -3.85 -15.37
C ASP A 135 -6.59 -2.50 -14.72
N GLY A 136 -5.65 -1.74 -15.28
CA GLY A 136 -5.34 -0.37 -14.82
C GLY A 136 -6.53 0.60 -14.94
N LEU A 137 -7.31 0.51 -16.03
CA LEU A 137 -8.51 1.31 -16.21
C LEU A 137 -9.64 0.85 -15.29
N LYS A 138 -9.82 -0.47 -15.10
CA LYS A 138 -10.75 -1.02 -14.11
C LYS A 138 -10.42 -0.51 -12.71
N ARG A 139 -9.13 -0.47 -12.35
CA ARG A 139 -8.66 0.05 -11.06
C ARG A 139 -9.00 1.53 -10.89
N LYS A 140 -8.76 2.35 -11.93
CA LYS A 140 -9.19 3.75 -11.91
C LYS A 140 -10.70 3.90 -11.72
N VAL A 141 -11.53 3.10 -12.40
CA VAL A 141 -12.99 3.11 -12.23
C VAL A 141 -13.38 2.68 -10.81
N ALA A 142 -12.68 1.70 -10.22
CA ALA A 142 -12.90 1.26 -8.84
C ALA A 142 -12.60 2.38 -7.83
N ILE A 143 -11.52 3.13 -8.05
CA ILE A 143 -11.20 4.29 -7.21
C ILE A 143 -12.23 5.41 -7.43
N ALA A 144 -12.65 5.65 -8.70
CA ALA A 144 -13.67 6.66 -9.01
C ALA A 144 -14.98 6.43 -8.25
N GLN A 145 -15.48 5.20 -8.20
CA GLN A 145 -16.68 4.86 -7.42
C GLN A 145 -16.46 5.08 -5.91
N ALA A 146 -15.24 4.82 -5.41
CA ALA A 146 -14.94 5.00 -3.99
C ALA A 146 -14.92 6.48 -3.58
N ILE A 147 -14.42 7.38 -4.44
CA ILE A 147 -14.33 8.83 -4.15
C ILE A 147 -15.53 9.65 -4.65
N LEU A 148 -16.50 9.02 -5.30
CA LEU A 148 -17.61 9.71 -6.00
C LEU A 148 -18.39 10.66 -5.11
N HIS A 149 -18.56 10.35 -3.84
CA HIS A 149 -19.30 11.11 -2.84
C HIS A 149 -18.44 12.01 -1.97
N ASP A 150 -17.19 12.26 -2.38
CA ASP A 150 -16.23 13.13 -1.68
C ASP A 150 -15.96 12.70 -0.23
N PRO A 151 -15.48 11.47 -0.01
CA PRO A 151 -15.28 10.93 1.34
C PRO A 151 -14.11 11.61 2.06
N SER A 152 -14.16 11.62 3.40
CA SER A 152 -13.04 12.04 4.23
C SER A 152 -12.07 10.89 4.57
N LEU A 153 -12.51 9.63 4.38
CA LEU A 153 -11.73 8.42 4.52
C LEU A 153 -11.81 7.60 3.25
N LEU A 154 -10.65 7.24 2.69
CA LEU A 154 -10.55 6.32 1.56
C LEU A 154 -9.85 5.03 1.98
N LEU A 155 -10.50 3.90 1.76
CA LEU A 155 -9.98 2.56 2.01
C LEU A 155 -9.68 1.90 0.67
N LEU A 156 -8.44 1.49 0.47
CA LEU A 156 -7.96 0.84 -0.74
C LEU A 156 -7.42 -0.55 -0.41
N ASP A 157 -7.98 -1.56 -1.05
CA ASP A 157 -7.57 -2.96 -0.86
C ASP A 157 -6.83 -3.44 -2.11
N GLU A 158 -5.52 -3.68 -1.98
CA GLU A 158 -4.58 -4.09 -3.04
C GLU A 158 -4.71 -3.23 -4.33
N PRO A 159 -4.57 -1.88 -4.25
CA PRO A 159 -4.87 -1.00 -5.38
C PRO A 159 -3.92 -1.14 -6.56
N THR A 160 -2.74 -1.73 -6.38
CA THR A 160 -1.69 -1.89 -7.41
C THR A 160 -1.54 -3.32 -7.91
N GLU A 161 -2.26 -4.28 -7.32
CA GLU A 161 -2.17 -5.69 -7.70
C GLU A 161 -2.57 -5.94 -9.16
N GLY A 162 -1.78 -6.80 -9.83
CA GLY A 162 -2.02 -7.18 -11.23
C GLY A 162 -1.68 -6.12 -12.26
N LEU A 163 -1.13 -4.97 -11.84
CA LEU A 163 -0.76 -3.87 -12.73
C LEU A 163 0.71 -3.96 -13.16
N ASN A 164 1.00 -3.52 -14.38
CA ASN A 164 2.39 -3.34 -14.83
C ASN A 164 3.02 -2.08 -14.18
N ALA A 165 4.35 -1.89 -14.32
CA ALA A 165 5.11 -0.83 -13.66
C ALA A 165 4.56 0.59 -13.94
N ASP A 166 4.21 0.90 -15.20
CA ASP A 166 3.65 2.22 -15.59
C ASP A 166 2.27 2.45 -14.94
N GLN A 167 1.43 1.42 -14.94
CA GLN A 167 0.11 1.50 -14.30
C GLN A 167 0.21 1.65 -12.79
N LYS A 168 1.11 0.89 -12.14
CA LYS A 168 1.42 1.02 -10.71
C LYS A 168 1.85 2.43 -10.37
N HIS A 169 2.79 2.99 -11.14
CA HIS A 169 3.25 4.37 -10.93
C HIS A 169 2.08 5.38 -11.00
N LYS A 170 1.21 5.27 -12.01
CA LYS A 170 0.04 6.17 -12.16
C LYS A 170 -0.93 6.06 -11.00
N VAL A 171 -1.21 4.83 -10.54
CA VAL A 171 -2.10 4.62 -9.37
C VAL A 171 -1.45 5.15 -8.10
N ARG A 172 -0.15 4.96 -7.90
CA ARG A 172 0.60 5.51 -6.76
C ARG A 172 0.54 7.03 -6.70
N MET A 173 0.79 7.71 -7.83
CA MET A 173 0.70 9.18 -7.90
C MET A 173 -0.72 9.68 -7.62
N LEU A 174 -1.75 8.94 -8.08
CA LEU A 174 -3.13 9.22 -7.76
C LEU A 174 -3.41 9.09 -6.25
N ILE A 175 -2.98 7.98 -5.61
CA ILE A 175 -3.16 7.78 -4.17
C ILE A 175 -2.49 8.92 -3.39
N LYS A 176 -1.28 9.31 -3.79
CA LYS A 176 -0.56 10.42 -3.18
C LYS A 176 -1.36 11.73 -3.27
N SER A 177 -1.89 12.07 -4.44
CA SER A 177 -2.71 13.29 -4.59
C SER A 177 -4.01 13.25 -3.79
N LEU A 178 -4.60 12.06 -3.61
CA LEU A 178 -5.81 11.89 -2.79
C LEU A 178 -5.49 12.02 -1.29
N SER A 179 -4.30 11.58 -0.85
CA SER A 179 -3.90 11.68 0.56
C SER A 179 -3.65 13.12 1.03
N ASP A 180 -3.43 14.05 0.11
CA ASP A 180 -3.33 15.48 0.43
C ASP A 180 -4.70 16.08 0.84
N GLU A 181 -5.81 15.42 0.46
CA GLU A 181 -7.17 15.94 0.67
C GLU A 181 -7.96 15.13 1.70
N MET A 182 -7.66 13.83 1.85
CA MET A 182 -8.41 12.91 2.71
C MET A 182 -7.50 11.91 3.41
N THR A 183 -7.98 11.30 4.49
CA THR A 183 -7.27 10.17 5.12
C THR A 183 -7.34 8.95 4.21
N VAL A 184 -6.20 8.31 3.96
CA VAL A 184 -6.12 7.11 3.11
C VAL A 184 -5.54 5.94 3.88
N ILE A 185 -6.20 4.79 3.84
CA ILE A 185 -5.65 3.53 4.35
C ILE A 185 -5.52 2.58 3.16
N VAL A 186 -4.29 2.14 2.90
CA VAL A 186 -3.97 1.24 1.79
C VAL A 186 -3.53 -0.11 2.35
N ALA A 187 -4.29 -1.15 2.09
CA ALA A 187 -3.85 -2.52 2.36
C ALA A 187 -3.03 -3.03 1.17
N SER A 188 -1.83 -3.54 1.43
CA SER A 188 -0.95 -4.11 0.40
C SER A 188 -0.07 -5.22 0.96
N ARG A 189 0.21 -6.21 0.12
CA ARG A 189 1.23 -7.24 0.34
C ARG A 189 2.60 -6.87 -0.23
N ALA A 190 2.69 -5.77 -0.99
CA ALA A 190 3.92 -5.23 -1.56
C ALA A 190 4.22 -3.84 -0.97
N PRO A 191 4.77 -3.74 0.26
CA PRO A 191 5.02 -2.47 0.93
C PRO A 191 5.98 -1.55 0.17
N GLU A 192 6.93 -2.11 -0.60
CA GLU A 192 7.83 -1.32 -1.45
C GLU A 192 7.09 -0.45 -2.46
N GLU A 193 5.96 -0.91 -2.96
CA GLU A 193 5.16 -0.15 -3.93
C GLU A 193 4.54 1.13 -3.33
N LEU A 194 4.42 1.20 -2.01
CA LEU A 194 3.82 2.33 -1.29
C LEU A 194 4.86 3.24 -0.62
N THR A 195 6.14 2.95 -0.79
CA THR A 195 7.24 3.82 -0.35
C THR A 195 7.12 5.21 -0.97
N GLY A 196 7.24 6.25 -0.14
CA GLY A 196 7.08 7.66 -0.54
C GLY A 196 5.63 8.12 -0.76
N ILE A 197 4.63 7.24 -0.47
CA ILE A 197 3.21 7.57 -0.46
C ILE A 197 2.68 7.49 0.97
N CYS A 198 2.82 6.32 1.62
CA CYS A 198 2.43 6.16 3.01
C CYS A 198 3.51 6.76 3.94
N THR A 199 3.06 7.46 4.95
CA THR A 199 3.92 8.07 5.99
C THR A 199 4.13 7.14 7.17
N ARG A 200 3.14 6.27 7.43
CA ARG A 200 3.12 5.33 8.56
C ARG A 200 2.70 3.94 8.08
N ALA A 201 3.29 2.94 8.70
CA ALA A 201 3.10 1.53 8.40
C ALA A 201 2.50 0.80 9.61
N LEU A 202 1.40 0.10 9.37
CA LEU A 202 0.84 -0.90 10.26
C LEU A 202 1.18 -2.27 9.70
N VAL A 203 2.04 -3.03 10.36
CA VAL A 203 2.39 -4.39 9.93
C VAL A 203 1.51 -5.39 10.68
N ILE A 204 0.84 -6.24 9.92
CA ILE A 204 -0.06 -7.26 10.46
C ILE A 204 0.46 -8.66 10.11
N ALA A 205 0.50 -9.54 11.11
CA ALA A 205 0.79 -10.95 10.95
C ALA A 205 -0.21 -11.78 11.79
N ASP A 206 -0.74 -12.84 11.20
CA ASP A 206 -1.71 -13.76 11.85
C ASP A 206 -2.84 -13.03 12.59
N GLY A 207 -3.37 -11.98 11.98
CA GLY A 207 -4.45 -11.17 12.52
C GLY A 207 -4.08 -10.25 13.69
N ARG A 208 -2.79 -10.07 14.00
CA ARG A 208 -2.28 -9.19 15.06
C ARG A 208 -1.49 -8.03 14.49
N LEU A 209 -1.55 -6.88 15.16
CA LEU A 209 -0.66 -5.75 14.86
C LEU A 209 0.72 -6.06 15.45
N VAL A 210 1.74 -6.22 14.59
CA VAL A 210 3.11 -6.52 15.03
C VAL A 210 4.01 -5.28 15.00
N ALA A 211 3.68 -4.28 14.19
CA ALA A 211 4.37 -2.99 14.21
C ALA A 211 3.41 -1.85 13.81
N ASP A 212 3.60 -0.70 14.45
CA ASP A 212 2.95 0.56 14.15
C ASP A 212 4.02 1.66 14.23
N THR A 213 4.56 2.04 13.08
CA THR A 213 5.73 2.92 13.03
C THR A 213 5.76 3.73 11.74
N SER A 214 6.62 4.74 11.65
CA SER A 214 6.83 5.47 10.40
C SER A 214 7.51 4.58 9.35
N VAL A 215 7.20 4.83 8.07
CA VAL A 215 7.83 4.08 6.96
C VAL A 215 9.36 4.21 6.99
N PRO A 216 9.97 5.40 7.25
CA PRO A 216 11.42 5.51 7.38
C PRO A 216 12.02 4.70 8.54
N GLU A 217 11.33 4.60 9.68
CA GLU A 217 11.79 3.75 10.80
C GLU A 217 11.73 2.28 10.44
N LEU A 218 10.64 1.85 9.78
CA LEU A 218 10.53 0.47 9.30
C LEU A 218 11.65 0.13 8.29
N GLN A 219 12.02 1.06 7.39
CA GLN A 219 13.15 0.87 6.47
C GLN A 219 14.49 0.73 7.21
N ARG A 220 14.70 1.48 8.30
CA ARG A 220 15.93 1.38 9.11
C ARG A 220 16.11 0.04 9.78
N SER A 221 15.05 -0.71 10.03
CA SER A 221 15.12 -2.07 10.59
C SER A 221 15.46 -3.15 9.56
N SER A 222 15.49 -2.78 8.26
CA SER A 222 15.92 -3.69 7.20
C SER A 222 17.41 -3.98 7.28
N ARG A 223 17.80 -5.25 7.06
CA ARG A 223 19.21 -5.64 6.88
C ARG A 223 19.86 -4.97 5.67
N HIS A 224 19.08 -4.49 4.72
CA HIS A 224 19.52 -3.72 3.55
C HIS A 224 19.62 -2.21 3.83
N HIS A 225 19.33 -1.76 5.05
CA HIS A 225 19.51 -0.35 5.39
C HIS A 225 21.00 0.02 5.33
N GLN A 226 21.33 1.09 4.60
CA GLN A 226 22.72 1.50 4.30
C GLN A 226 23.52 0.49 3.45
N ALA A 227 22.90 -0.55 2.89
CA ALA A 227 23.54 -1.40 1.90
C ALA A 227 23.84 -0.61 0.62
N VAL A 228 24.81 -1.10 -0.15
CA VAL A 228 25.20 -0.49 -1.43
C VAL A 228 25.08 -1.52 -2.52
N THR A 229 24.25 -1.22 -3.52
CA THR A 229 24.08 -2.07 -4.71
C THR A 229 24.92 -1.52 -5.85
N LEU A 230 25.77 -2.39 -6.42
CA LEU A 230 26.62 -2.14 -7.57
C LEU A 230 26.15 -3.01 -8.73
N ALA A 231 26.09 -2.43 -9.93
CA ALA A 231 25.86 -3.17 -11.17
C ALA A 231 27.02 -2.91 -12.15
N ALA A 232 27.60 -3.98 -12.71
CA ALA A 232 28.71 -3.90 -13.64
C ALA A 232 28.63 -5.00 -14.70
N ASP A 233 29.12 -4.72 -15.92
CA ASP A 233 29.22 -5.73 -16.99
C ASP A 233 30.41 -6.67 -16.81
N THR A 234 31.36 -6.29 -15.96
CA THR A 234 32.55 -7.09 -15.65
C THR A 234 32.49 -7.62 -14.23
N PRO A 235 33.00 -8.83 -13.97
CA PRO A 235 32.99 -9.40 -12.63
C PRO A 235 33.65 -8.47 -11.61
N LEU A 236 32.98 -8.22 -10.49
CA LEU A 236 33.49 -7.46 -9.36
C LEU A 236 34.35 -8.36 -8.45
N ASP A 237 35.39 -7.80 -7.84
CA ASP A 237 36.19 -8.49 -6.84
C ASP A 237 35.42 -8.53 -5.50
N LEU A 238 34.62 -9.60 -5.31
CA LEU A 238 33.78 -9.76 -4.11
C LEU A 238 34.60 -9.86 -2.84
N LEU A 239 35.81 -10.45 -2.90
CA LEU A 239 36.70 -10.55 -1.73
C LEU A 239 37.17 -9.16 -1.30
N ALA A 240 37.53 -8.31 -2.26
CA ALA A 240 37.92 -6.94 -1.96
C ALA A 240 36.77 -6.12 -1.34
N LEU A 241 35.52 -6.37 -1.74
CA LEU A 241 34.34 -5.77 -1.14
C LEU A 241 34.07 -6.32 0.26
N ALA A 242 34.20 -7.63 0.45
CA ALA A 242 33.90 -8.29 1.73
C ALA A 242 34.82 -7.89 2.89
N VAL A 243 36.06 -7.50 2.60
CA VAL A 243 37.06 -7.11 3.62
C VAL A 243 37.00 -5.61 3.97
N LEU A 244 36.10 -4.83 3.34
CA LEU A 244 35.96 -3.42 3.67
C LEU A 244 35.43 -3.22 5.09
N PRO A 245 35.85 -2.17 5.79
CA PRO A 245 35.35 -1.85 7.12
C PRO A 245 33.83 -1.63 7.11
N GLY A 246 33.12 -2.25 8.06
CA GLY A 246 31.68 -2.09 8.22
C GLY A 246 30.82 -2.97 7.32
N VAL A 247 31.41 -3.81 6.48
CA VAL A 247 30.68 -4.78 5.64
C VAL A 247 30.26 -5.99 6.47
N ALA A 248 28.97 -6.34 6.40
CA ALA A 248 28.37 -7.50 7.05
C ALA A 248 28.32 -8.73 6.11
N GLY A 249 28.18 -8.50 4.82
CA GLY A 249 28.05 -9.57 3.83
C GLY A 249 27.83 -9.04 2.42
N ILE A 250 27.78 -9.96 1.47
CA ILE A 250 27.55 -9.66 0.05
C ILE A 250 26.47 -10.60 -0.47
N GLU A 251 25.54 -10.05 -1.24
CA GLU A 251 24.50 -10.78 -1.94
C GLU A 251 24.65 -10.56 -3.44
N GLU A 252 24.66 -11.63 -4.22
CA GLU A 252 24.61 -11.56 -5.67
C GLU A 252 23.16 -11.69 -6.13
N ASP A 253 22.71 -10.81 -7.00
CA ASP A 253 21.39 -10.89 -7.60
C ASP A 253 21.35 -12.02 -8.62
N ARG A 254 20.46 -13.00 -8.43
CA ARG A 254 20.29 -14.14 -9.33
C ARG A 254 19.52 -13.79 -10.60
N GLU A 255 18.66 -12.77 -10.55
CA GLU A 255 17.84 -12.34 -11.68
C GLU A 255 18.58 -11.35 -12.58
N THR A 256 19.52 -10.58 -12.01
CA THR A 256 20.30 -9.56 -12.72
C THR A 256 21.78 -9.84 -12.59
N PRO A 257 22.36 -10.71 -13.46
CA PRO A 257 23.80 -11.02 -13.43
C PRO A 257 24.67 -9.77 -13.46
N GLY A 258 25.69 -9.72 -12.63
CA GLY A 258 26.59 -8.55 -12.49
C GLY A 258 26.09 -7.51 -11.49
N THR A 259 24.96 -7.75 -10.82
CA THR A 259 24.48 -6.91 -9.72
C THR A 259 24.83 -7.53 -8.38
N VAL A 260 25.46 -6.75 -7.51
CA VAL A 260 25.93 -7.15 -6.19
C VAL A 260 25.46 -6.14 -5.15
N THR A 261 24.86 -6.62 -4.08
CA THR A 261 24.48 -5.80 -2.90
C THR A 261 25.42 -6.09 -1.74
N VAL A 262 26.13 -5.07 -1.28
CA VAL A 262 27.04 -5.12 -0.14
C VAL A 262 26.25 -4.65 1.09
N LEU A 263 26.08 -5.54 2.08
CA LEU A 263 25.34 -5.27 3.31
C LEU A 263 26.22 -4.58 4.34
N ALA A 264 25.65 -3.60 5.04
CA ALA A 264 26.34 -2.90 6.12
C ALA A 264 26.09 -3.56 7.48
N LEU A 265 27.07 -3.54 8.37
CA LEU A 265 26.85 -3.79 9.80
C LEU A 265 25.92 -2.70 10.38
N PRO A 266 25.08 -3.03 11.39
CA PRO A 266 24.19 -2.05 12.00
C PRO A 266 24.91 -0.77 12.43
N GLY A 267 24.37 0.38 11.96
CA GLY A 267 24.94 1.70 12.27
C GLY A 267 26.22 2.07 11.51
N GLN A 268 26.71 1.24 10.59
CA GLN A 268 27.88 1.54 9.77
C GLN A 268 27.48 2.13 8.42
N ILE A 269 28.30 3.07 7.94
CA ILE A 269 28.15 3.69 6.61
C ILE A 269 29.28 3.18 5.72
N ILE A 270 28.99 2.25 4.81
CA ILE A 270 29.98 1.59 3.95
C ILE A 270 30.18 2.28 2.61
N TYR A 271 29.24 3.15 2.18
CA TYR A 271 29.28 3.81 0.87
C TYR A 271 30.62 4.51 0.57
N PRO A 272 31.23 5.30 1.48
CA PRO A 272 32.52 5.95 1.20
C PRO A 272 33.64 4.95 0.92
N HIS A 273 33.70 3.83 1.64
CA HIS A 273 34.72 2.80 1.46
C HIS A 273 34.56 2.08 0.12
N ILE A 274 33.32 1.76 -0.25
CA ILE A 274 33.01 1.15 -1.55
C ILE A 274 33.37 2.11 -2.69
N ASN A 275 32.98 3.38 -2.61
CA ASN A 275 33.28 4.38 -3.63
C ASN A 275 34.80 4.59 -3.81
N ALA A 276 35.56 4.57 -2.72
CA ALA A 276 37.02 4.63 -2.76
C ALA A 276 37.61 3.39 -3.47
N LEU A 277 37.13 2.19 -3.16
CA LEU A 277 37.57 0.95 -3.81
C LEU A 277 37.23 0.92 -5.29
N VAL A 278 36.01 1.35 -5.70
CA VAL A 278 35.56 1.47 -7.09
C VAL A 278 36.52 2.39 -7.86
N THR A 279 36.88 3.54 -7.27
CA THR A 279 37.80 4.50 -7.86
C THR A 279 39.22 3.93 -7.98
N GLN A 280 39.74 3.30 -6.94
CA GLN A 280 41.07 2.69 -6.89
C GLN A 280 41.22 1.56 -7.93
N ARG A 281 40.21 0.69 -8.04
CA ARG A 281 40.19 -0.44 -8.98
C ARG A 281 39.77 -0.05 -10.38
N ARG A 282 39.31 1.19 -10.57
CA ARG A 282 38.82 1.73 -11.86
C ARG A 282 37.67 0.89 -12.42
N TRP A 283 36.81 0.36 -11.57
CA TRP A 283 35.65 -0.42 -12.00
C TRP A 283 34.69 0.46 -12.82
N LYS A 284 34.24 -0.08 -13.95
CA LYS A 284 33.18 0.56 -14.75
C LYS A 284 31.85 0.03 -14.28
N LEU A 285 31.12 0.85 -13.53
CA LEU A 285 29.82 0.51 -13.03
C LEU A 285 28.73 1.07 -13.95
N ASN A 286 27.67 0.29 -14.16
CA ASN A 286 26.43 0.73 -14.81
C ASN A 286 25.52 1.46 -13.81
N ALA A 287 25.56 1.04 -12.53
CA ALA A 287 24.83 1.68 -11.45
C ALA A 287 25.58 1.52 -10.12
N LEU A 288 25.41 2.52 -9.25
CA LEU A 288 25.83 2.49 -7.84
C LEU A 288 24.75 3.20 -7.03
N SER A 289 24.06 2.47 -6.17
CA SER A 289 22.95 2.99 -5.35
C SER A 289 23.11 2.67 -3.88
N LEU A 290 22.73 3.63 -3.04
CA LEU A 290 22.60 3.45 -1.60
C LEU A 290 21.16 3.00 -1.29
N GLU A 291 21.02 1.89 -0.58
CA GLU A 291 19.70 1.34 -0.21
C GLU A 291 19.14 2.04 1.04
N ALA A 292 17.90 2.46 0.96
CA ALA A 292 17.20 3.04 2.12
C ALA A 292 16.73 1.96 3.12
N GLY A 293 16.76 0.70 2.70
CA GLY A 293 16.19 -0.46 3.38
C GLY A 293 15.00 -1.01 2.60
N ARG A 294 14.84 -2.32 2.57
CA ARG A 294 13.77 -3.01 1.84
C ARG A 294 12.63 -3.37 2.79
N LEU A 295 11.46 -2.80 2.54
CA LEU A 295 10.27 -3.00 3.38
C LEU A 295 9.72 -4.42 3.27
N ASP A 296 9.79 -5.03 2.07
CA ASP A 296 9.31 -6.40 1.85
C ASP A 296 10.02 -7.39 2.76
N ASP A 297 11.36 -7.26 2.91
CA ASP A 297 12.15 -8.11 3.81
C ASP A 297 11.74 -7.94 5.28
N VAL A 298 11.53 -6.69 5.71
CA VAL A 298 11.15 -6.38 7.10
C VAL A 298 9.78 -6.95 7.42
N VAL A 299 8.80 -6.71 6.56
CA VAL A 299 7.44 -7.21 6.76
C VAL A 299 7.40 -8.74 6.75
N HIS A 300 8.19 -9.36 5.86
CA HIS A 300 8.28 -10.83 5.80
C HIS A 300 8.89 -11.40 7.09
N HIS A 301 9.99 -10.83 7.56
CA HIS A 301 10.67 -11.25 8.80
C HIS A 301 9.76 -11.11 10.02
N MET A 302 9.13 -9.94 10.21
CA MET A 302 8.17 -9.71 11.29
C MET A 302 6.98 -10.68 11.23
N SER A 303 6.55 -11.04 10.03
CA SER A 303 5.45 -12.01 9.85
C SER A 303 5.86 -13.44 10.25
N GLN A 304 7.12 -13.82 10.01
CA GLN A 304 7.64 -15.13 10.43
C GLN A 304 7.81 -15.22 11.94
N GLU A 305 8.38 -14.20 12.58
CA GLU A 305 8.57 -14.16 14.04
C GLU A 305 7.25 -14.21 14.80
N ALA A 306 6.19 -13.56 14.28
CA ALA A 306 4.87 -13.57 14.91
C ALA A 306 4.13 -14.92 14.80
N SER A 307 4.58 -15.81 13.89
CA SER A 307 3.95 -17.13 13.64
C SER A 307 4.59 -18.26 14.48
N ILE A 308 5.64 -17.94 15.29
CA ILE A 308 6.31 -18.84 16.22
C ILE A 308 5.75 -18.67 17.63
#